data_464cdb16d641400b570f538ed869ff5e
#
_entry.id   464cdb16d641400b570f538ed869ff5e
#
_cell.length_a   1.000
_cell.length_b   1.000
_cell.length_c   1.000
_cell.angle_alpha   90.00
_cell.angle_beta   90.00
_cell.angle_gamma   90.00
#
_symmetry.space_group_name_H-M   'P 1'
#
loop_
_entity.id
_entity.type
_entity.pdbx_description
1 polymer ?
#
loop_
_entity_poly.entity_id
_entity_poly.type
_entity_poly.pdbx_seq_one_letter_code
_entity_poly.pdbx_strand_id
1 'polypeptide(L)'
;MQLTNEKVDIVIIGGGCVGSGIALDATLRGYSVILLEKNDFASGASSKSSKLVHGGIRYLEKAIKQMDKAQYDLVKEGIKERSIFLKNASNIAKKLKINIPIYSYLKLIYTYFGLLIYKLMAKNKSLGKNSFVNKVVSILFSPNIKQENLKGFLSFYDGSFLDFRMIISLLQTAVSKGAIVKNYCEVNEFLYDVNNKISGVKYFDKIKNKNYEINAKVVINASGANVDNLRLKDDESTNEILALSSGIHIVVSKEFLSSNEGILLPNTSDGRVIFILPYMDYCLIGTSDNKTVYEENPKAQEQEIEYLLKEVNNYFEKHLTKEDILSSWSGIRPLVKSDKSSTEQMVREHIILKSKNDLISIAGGKWTTYRKMAEDLVSFLIKNKLLEKQKKCETKRTKLFGNDDIKELEKLISFYPISKKTKNSLKTLYGSSCIKVLNLANETDNFELINPNLPYLKAEIEYCIKEEFVEKPIDFLARRVGLCFLDKKLALSCVDVVCEEMGKILFWDEKRVEKEKFECKENINNYF
;
A
#
# COMPACT_ATOMS: atom_id res chain seq x y z
N MET A 1 -27.02 -7.50 4.83
CA MET A 1 -27.19 -8.92 5.17
C MET A 1 -27.08 -9.04 6.68
N GLN A 2 -28.15 -9.38 7.40
CA GLN A 2 -28.08 -9.68 8.83
C GLN A 2 -27.26 -10.97 8.96
N LEU A 3 -26.14 -10.91 9.71
CA LEU A 3 -25.39 -12.10 10.09
C LEU A 3 -26.26 -12.85 11.08
N THR A 4 -26.97 -13.87 10.60
CA THR A 4 -27.60 -14.88 11.42
C THR A 4 -26.49 -15.70 12.09
N ASN A 5 -26.77 -16.39 13.18
CA ASN A 5 -25.88 -17.22 14.02
C ASN A 5 -25.03 -18.28 13.29
N GLU A 6 -24.69 -18.09 12.02
CA GLU A 6 -23.92 -19.04 11.23
C GLU A 6 -22.42 -18.89 11.48
N LYS A 7 -21.78 -20.01 11.77
CA LYS A 7 -20.33 -20.10 11.96
C LYS A 7 -19.64 -19.98 10.59
N VAL A 8 -18.76 -18.96 10.44
CA VAL A 8 -17.92 -18.82 9.24
C VAL A 8 -16.65 -19.68 9.33
N ASP A 9 -16.02 -19.94 8.19
CA ASP A 9 -14.76 -20.68 8.20
C ASP A 9 -13.63 -19.82 8.76
N ILE A 10 -13.53 -18.57 8.34
CA ILE A 10 -12.40 -17.70 8.66
C ILE A 10 -12.87 -16.29 9.05
N VAL A 11 -12.39 -15.80 10.19
CA VAL A 11 -12.38 -14.38 10.53
C VAL A 11 -10.95 -13.86 10.39
N ILE A 12 -10.76 -12.73 9.65
CA ILE A 12 -9.49 -12.06 9.45
C ILE A 12 -9.54 -10.70 10.18
N ILE A 13 -8.56 -10.44 11.02
CA ILE A 13 -8.41 -9.17 11.74
C ILE A 13 -7.31 -8.35 11.06
N GLY A 14 -7.69 -7.23 10.45
CA GLY A 14 -6.82 -6.28 9.76
C GLY A 14 -7.04 -6.21 8.25
N GLY A 15 -7.40 -5.02 7.76
CA GLY A 15 -7.69 -4.69 6.36
C GLY A 15 -6.50 -4.10 5.59
N GLY A 16 -5.27 -4.50 5.95
CA GLY A 16 -4.05 -4.17 5.24
C GLY A 16 -3.76 -5.14 4.08
N CYS A 17 -2.58 -5.03 3.47
CA CYS A 17 -2.21 -5.82 2.27
C CYS A 17 -2.26 -7.33 2.51
N VAL A 18 -1.86 -7.80 3.69
CA VAL A 18 -1.84 -9.22 4.03
C VAL A 18 -3.25 -9.73 4.27
N GLY A 19 -4.05 -9.05 5.10
CA GLY A 19 -5.43 -9.46 5.38
C GLY A 19 -6.30 -9.46 4.13
N SER A 20 -6.20 -8.42 3.30
CA SER A 20 -6.92 -8.36 2.01
C SER A 20 -6.50 -9.47 1.05
N GLY A 21 -5.20 -9.80 1.02
CA GLY A 21 -4.67 -10.92 0.23
C GLY A 21 -5.18 -12.27 0.72
N ILE A 22 -5.25 -12.48 2.05
CA ILE A 22 -5.79 -13.71 2.66
C ILE A 22 -7.29 -13.82 2.38
N ALA A 23 -8.04 -12.73 2.52
CA ALA A 23 -9.47 -12.71 2.21
C ALA A 23 -9.72 -13.16 0.77
N LEU A 24 -8.97 -12.63 -0.19
CA LEU A 24 -9.08 -13.03 -1.59
C LEU A 24 -8.70 -14.51 -1.81
N ASP A 25 -7.56 -14.96 -1.30
CA ASP A 25 -7.10 -16.35 -1.53
C ASP A 25 -8.04 -17.37 -0.89
N ALA A 26 -8.47 -17.13 0.35
CA ALA A 26 -9.37 -18.02 1.07
C ALA A 26 -10.75 -18.10 0.39
N THR A 27 -11.32 -16.96 0.00
CA THR A 27 -12.62 -16.94 -0.70
C THR A 27 -12.57 -17.62 -2.05
N LEU A 28 -11.49 -17.41 -2.84
CA LEU A 28 -11.30 -18.14 -4.11
C LEU A 28 -11.16 -19.64 -3.92
N ARG A 29 -10.62 -20.10 -2.79
CA ARG A 29 -10.56 -21.52 -2.44
C ARG A 29 -11.90 -22.08 -1.95
N GLY A 30 -12.91 -21.23 -1.72
CA GLY A 30 -14.28 -21.63 -1.39
C GLY A 30 -14.65 -21.52 0.09
N TYR A 31 -13.80 -20.94 0.94
CA TYR A 31 -14.11 -20.70 2.34
C TYR A 31 -15.01 -19.48 2.53
N SER A 32 -15.89 -19.54 3.53
CA SER A 32 -16.64 -18.38 4.01
C SER A 32 -15.73 -17.49 4.85
N VAL A 33 -15.59 -16.21 4.44
CA VAL A 33 -14.59 -15.28 5.01
C VAL A 33 -15.27 -14.00 5.45
N ILE A 34 -14.93 -13.55 6.67
CA ILE A 34 -15.22 -12.19 7.16
C ILE A 34 -13.89 -11.51 7.50
N LEU A 35 -13.67 -10.30 6.96
CA LEU A 35 -12.55 -9.46 7.30
C LEU A 35 -13.05 -8.25 8.09
N LEU A 36 -12.43 -7.99 9.25
CA LEU A 36 -12.71 -6.86 10.14
C LEU A 36 -11.50 -5.94 10.22
N GLU A 37 -11.72 -4.66 9.94
CA GLU A 37 -10.70 -3.61 10.09
C GLU A 37 -11.20 -2.54 11.07
N LYS A 38 -10.38 -2.16 12.04
CA LYS A 38 -10.78 -1.23 13.10
C LYS A 38 -10.96 0.23 12.65
N ASN A 39 -10.31 0.59 11.54
CA ASN A 39 -10.40 1.91 10.91
C ASN A 39 -10.83 1.75 9.45
N ASP A 40 -10.49 2.70 8.56
CA ASP A 40 -10.66 2.46 7.14
C ASP A 40 -9.60 1.47 6.62
N PHE A 41 -9.93 0.78 5.55
CA PHE A 41 -9.01 -0.13 4.87
C PHE A 41 -7.73 0.59 4.44
N ALA A 42 -6.60 -0.07 4.55
CA ALA A 42 -5.28 0.48 4.26
C ALA A 42 -4.82 1.63 5.18
N SER A 43 -5.50 1.97 6.26
CA SER A 43 -5.15 3.11 7.15
C SER A 43 -3.76 2.99 7.79
N GLY A 44 -3.25 1.77 8.00
CA GLY A 44 -1.91 1.52 8.56
C GLY A 44 -0.79 1.65 7.51
N ALA A 45 0.25 0.83 7.64
CA ALA A 45 1.43 0.84 6.77
C ALA A 45 1.13 0.60 5.27
N SER A 46 -0.03 0.01 4.96
CA SER A 46 -0.35 -0.43 3.60
C SER A 46 -0.58 0.71 2.60
N SER A 47 -0.99 1.91 3.04
CA SER A 47 -1.05 3.12 2.20
C SER A 47 0.14 4.06 2.37
N LYS A 48 1.06 3.73 3.25
CA LYS A 48 2.21 4.56 3.64
C LYS A 48 3.55 3.99 3.13
N SER A 49 3.52 3.26 2.01
CA SER A 49 4.69 2.64 1.39
C SER A 49 5.44 3.61 0.47
N SER A 50 6.63 3.21 -0.01
CA SER A 50 7.36 3.95 -1.06
C SER A 50 6.73 3.80 -2.46
N LYS A 51 5.54 3.23 -2.59
CA LYS A 51 4.83 3.01 -3.87
C LYS A 51 5.62 2.18 -4.90
N LEU A 52 6.54 1.33 -4.43
CA LEU A 52 7.37 0.45 -5.26
C LEU A 52 7.04 -1.02 -5.07
N VAL A 53 6.87 -1.72 -6.19
CA VAL A 53 6.85 -3.19 -6.26
C VAL A 53 8.19 -3.64 -6.82
N HIS A 54 9.14 -3.89 -5.93
CA HIS A 54 10.51 -4.19 -6.33
C HIS A 54 10.88 -5.66 -6.12
N GLY A 55 11.72 -6.21 -7.01
CA GLY A 55 12.23 -7.57 -6.88
C GLY A 55 13.36 -7.72 -5.85
N GLY A 56 13.73 -6.67 -5.11
CA GLY A 56 14.65 -6.76 -4.00
C GLY A 56 16.14 -6.62 -4.38
N ILE A 57 16.48 -5.76 -5.32
CA ILE A 57 17.87 -5.55 -5.78
C ILE A 57 18.88 -5.30 -4.64
N ARG A 58 18.48 -4.61 -3.56
CA ARG A 58 19.34 -4.38 -2.38
C ARG A 58 19.75 -5.67 -1.66
N TYR A 59 18.91 -6.71 -1.70
CA TYR A 59 19.22 -8.01 -1.09
C TYR A 59 20.17 -8.83 -1.93
N LEU A 60 20.21 -8.57 -3.25
CA LEU A 60 21.12 -9.25 -4.16
C LEU A 60 22.58 -8.95 -3.81
N GLU A 61 22.90 -7.70 -3.45
CA GLU A 61 24.23 -7.33 -3.01
C GLU A 61 24.68 -8.14 -1.79
N LYS A 62 23.78 -8.24 -0.77
CA LYS A 62 24.03 -9.06 0.43
C LYS A 62 24.13 -10.55 0.09
N ALA A 63 23.23 -11.04 -0.77
CA ALA A 63 23.24 -12.44 -1.21
C ALA A 63 24.57 -12.83 -1.89
N ILE A 64 25.13 -11.95 -2.71
CA ILE A 64 26.40 -12.21 -3.42
C ILE A 64 27.59 -12.07 -2.47
N LYS A 65 27.68 -10.97 -1.71
CA LYS A 65 28.81 -10.69 -0.82
C LYS A 65 28.94 -11.70 0.32
N GLN A 66 27.81 -12.17 0.85
CA GLN A 66 27.75 -13.07 2.02
C GLN A 66 27.44 -14.52 1.65
N MET A 67 27.30 -14.83 0.34
CA MET A 67 26.86 -16.14 -0.17
C MET A 67 25.58 -16.65 0.51
N ASP A 68 24.68 -15.71 0.86
CA ASP A 68 23.46 -15.99 1.63
C ASP A 68 22.35 -16.48 0.69
N LYS A 69 22.08 -17.79 0.76
CA LYS A 69 21.06 -18.45 -0.05
C LYS A 69 19.65 -17.93 0.27
N ALA A 70 19.35 -17.58 1.52
CA ALA A 70 18.03 -17.08 1.90
C ALA A 70 17.74 -15.71 1.22
N GLN A 71 18.74 -14.82 1.21
CA GLN A 71 18.62 -13.54 0.49
C GLN A 71 18.47 -13.74 -1.03
N TYR A 72 19.16 -14.74 -1.61
CA TYR A 72 19.00 -15.09 -3.02
C TYR A 72 17.57 -15.57 -3.33
N ASP A 73 17.04 -16.49 -2.53
CA ASP A 73 15.67 -17.01 -2.70
C ASP A 73 14.63 -15.92 -2.51
N LEU A 74 14.83 -14.97 -1.58
CA LEU A 74 13.98 -13.80 -1.38
C LEU A 74 13.94 -12.89 -2.63
N VAL A 75 15.08 -12.66 -3.29
CA VAL A 75 15.13 -11.90 -4.56
C VAL A 75 14.38 -12.63 -5.67
N LYS A 76 14.57 -13.95 -5.79
CA LYS A 76 13.90 -14.78 -6.80
C LYS A 76 12.38 -14.78 -6.63
N GLU A 77 11.91 -14.88 -5.38
CA GLU A 77 10.50 -14.79 -5.05
C GLU A 77 9.96 -13.38 -5.34
N GLY A 78 10.66 -12.33 -4.91
CA GLY A 78 10.29 -10.94 -5.16
C GLY A 78 10.13 -10.63 -6.65
N ILE A 79 11.04 -11.09 -7.51
CA ILE A 79 10.94 -10.93 -8.96
C ILE A 79 9.71 -11.66 -9.53
N LYS A 80 9.42 -12.85 -9.04
CA LYS A 80 8.24 -13.64 -9.46
C LYS A 80 6.95 -12.95 -9.06
N GLU A 81 6.83 -12.57 -7.81
CA GLU A 81 5.61 -11.92 -7.29
C GLU A 81 5.40 -10.53 -7.90
N ARG A 82 6.45 -9.75 -8.13
CA ARG A 82 6.39 -8.49 -8.90
C ARG A 82 5.77 -8.69 -10.30
N SER A 83 6.18 -9.75 -11.00
CA SER A 83 5.64 -10.04 -12.33
C SER A 83 4.14 -10.39 -12.29
N ILE A 84 3.70 -11.14 -11.27
CA ILE A 84 2.28 -11.47 -11.04
C ILE A 84 1.50 -10.20 -10.68
N PHE A 85 2.04 -9.40 -9.78
CA PHE A 85 1.45 -8.14 -9.32
C PHE A 85 1.14 -7.19 -10.48
N LEU A 86 2.14 -6.89 -11.32
CA LEU A 86 1.99 -6.03 -12.50
C LEU A 86 1.00 -6.57 -13.52
N LYS A 87 0.87 -7.90 -13.63
CA LYS A 87 -0.08 -8.54 -14.54
C LYS A 87 -1.52 -8.47 -14.02
N ASN A 88 -1.70 -8.71 -12.72
CA ASN A 88 -3.03 -8.82 -12.12
C ASN A 88 -3.68 -7.47 -11.82
N ALA A 89 -2.87 -6.39 -11.72
CA ALA A 89 -3.30 -5.04 -11.35
C ALA A 89 -2.74 -3.97 -12.30
N SER A 90 -2.83 -4.18 -13.60
CA SER A 90 -2.16 -3.36 -14.63
C SER A 90 -2.66 -1.91 -14.74
N ASN A 91 -3.85 -1.58 -14.24
CA ASN A 91 -4.34 -0.21 -14.12
C ASN A 91 -3.65 0.55 -12.99
N ILE A 92 -3.40 -0.12 -11.85
CA ILE A 92 -2.87 0.45 -10.60
C ILE A 92 -1.35 0.34 -10.54
N ALA A 93 -0.76 -0.71 -11.12
CA ALA A 93 0.66 -1.02 -11.06
C ALA A 93 1.31 -0.99 -12.45
N LYS A 94 2.40 -0.24 -12.57
CA LYS A 94 3.07 0.01 -13.86
C LYS A 94 4.58 -0.21 -13.74
N LYS A 95 5.19 -0.52 -14.88
CA LYS A 95 6.65 -0.53 -15.01
C LYS A 95 7.20 0.88 -14.81
N LEU A 96 8.24 1.01 -13.99
CA LEU A 96 8.96 2.25 -13.74
C LEU A 96 10.45 2.06 -14.07
N LYS A 97 10.99 2.99 -14.86
CA LYS A 97 12.44 3.11 -15.07
C LYS A 97 13.04 3.90 -13.91
N ILE A 98 14.13 3.40 -13.34
CA ILE A 98 14.82 4.01 -12.21
C ILE A 98 16.28 4.25 -12.62
N ASN A 99 16.75 5.46 -12.39
CA ASN A 99 18.07 5.94 -12.76
C ASN A 99 18.94 6.06 -11.49
N ILE A 100 20.16 5.54 -11.55
CA ILE A 100 21.17 5.65 -10.51
C ILE A 100 22.23 6.63 -10.99
N PRO A 101 22.45 7.78 -10.33
CA PRO A 101 23.51 8.70 -10.69
C PRO A 101 24.88 8.08 -10.38
N ILE A 102 25.77 8.11 -11.36
CA ILE A 102 27.10 7.52 -11.31
C ILE A 102 28.15 8.61 -11.34
N TYR A 103 28.97 8.69 -10.31
CA TYR A 103 30.06 9.68 -10.16
C TYR A 103 31.46 9.07 -10.32
N SER A 104 31.57 7.74 -10.48
CA SER A 104 32.83 7.02 -10.68
C SER A 104 32.66 5.85 -11.63
N TYR A 105 33.60 5.63 -12.56
CA TYR A 105 33.57 4.50 -13.47
C TYR A 105 33.75 3.15 -12.75
N LEU A 106 34.47 3.10 -11.65
CA LEU A 106 34.55 1.88 -10.82
C LEU A 106 33.19 1.49 -10.24
N LYS A 107 32.44 2.51 -9.73
CA LYS A 107 31.06 2.29 -9.26
C LYS A 107 30.13 1.89 -10.41
N LEU A 108 30.31 2.44 -11.62
CA LEU A 108 29.54 2.03 -12.79
C LEU A 108 29.71 0.54 -13.07
N ILE A 109 30.95 0.06 -13.15
CA ILE A 109 31.24 -1.36 -13.43
C ILE A 109 30.60 -2.24 -12.36
N TYR A 110 30.84 -1.93 -11.09
CA TYR A 110 30.30 -2.69 -9.97
C TYR A 110 28.76 -2.76 -9.99
N THR A 111 28.09 -1.61 -10.13
CA THR A 111 26.63 -1.53 -10.13
C THR A 111 26.04 -2.20 -11.37
N TYR A 112 26.70 -2.07 -12.53
CA TYR A 112 26.28 -2.71 -13.77
C TYR A 112 26.29 -4.24 -13.65
N PHE A 113 27.33 -4.82 -13.06
CA PHE A 113 27.39 -6.26 -12.78
C PHE A 113 26.27 -6.71 -11.85
N GLY A 114 25.99 -5.98 -10.78
CA GLY A 114 24.86 -6.26 -9.90
C GLY A 114 23.51 -6.26 -10.63
N LEU A 115 23.28 -5.25 -11.48
CA LEU A 115 22.07 -5.16 -12.32
C LEU A 115 22.01 -6.25 -13.39
N LEU A 116 23.16 -6.69 -13.92
CA LEU A 116 23.21 -7.80 -14.88
C LEU A 116 22.77 -9.12 -14.23
N ILE A 117 23.28 -9.41 -13.03
CA ILE A 117 22.88 -10.60 -12.26
C ILE A 117 21.37 -10.54 -11.94
N TYR A 118 20.88 -9.38 -11.49
CA TYR A 118 19.45 -9.17 -11.23
C TYR A 118 18.58 -9.46 -12.47
N LYS A 119 19.02 -9.00 -13.64
CA LYS A 119 18.36 -9.26 -14.92
C LYS A 119 18.40 -10.74 -15.31
N LEU A 120 19.54 -11.42 -15.11
CA LEU A 120 19.68 -12.85 -15.36
C LEU A 120 18.75 -13.68 -14.46
N MET A 121 18.63 -13.31 -13.18
CA MET A 121 17.67 -13.94 -12.26
C MET A 121 16.22 -13.73 -12.70
N ALA A 122 15.92 -12.57 -13.28
CA ALA A 122 14.57 -12.26 -13.76
C ALA A 122 14.17 -13.06 -15.01
N LYS A 123 15.12 -13.48 -15.84
CA LYS A 123 14.85 -14.21 -17.10
C LYS A 123 13.76 -13.51 -17.93
N ASN A 124 12.72 -14.25 -18.29
CA ASN A 124 11.55 -13.76 -19.02
C ASN A 124 10.62 -12.81 -18.22
N LYS A 125 10.89 -12.58 -16.92
CA LYS A 125 10.18 -11.61 -16.05
C LYS A 125 10.93 -10.29 -15.93
N SER A 126 11.97 -10.07 -16.75
CA SER A 126 12.64 -8.78 -16.83
C SER A 126 11.69 -7.72 -17.39
N LEU A 127 11.64 -6.54 -16.75
CA LEU A 127 10.77 -5.44 -17.15
C LEU A 127 11.40 -4.53 -18.22
N GLY A 128 12.70 -4.68 -18.50
CA GLY A 128 13.40 -3.88 -19.49
C GLY A 128 14.91 -4.17 -19.54
N LYS A 129 15.60 -3.46 -20.43
CA LYS A 129 17.06 -3.55 -20.56
C LYS A 129 17.73 -2.54 -19.63
N ASN A 130 18.76 -2.97 -18.90
CA ASN A 130 19.65 -2.04 -18.21
C ASN A 130 20.41 -1.22 -19.24
N SER A 131 20.57 0.07 -19.03
CA SER A 131 21.27 0.97 -19.93
C SER A 131 22.05 2.02 -19.16
N PHE A 132 23.23 2.35 -19.65
CA PHE A 132 23.97 3.51 -19.20
C PHE A 132 23.77 4.63 -20.21
N VAL A 133 23.47 5.81 -19.70
CA VAL A 133 23.40 7.05 -20.48
C VAL A 133 24.45 8.02 -19.94
N ASN A 134 25.16 8.70 -20.86
CA ASN A 134 26.22 9.62 -20.51
C ASN A 134 25.70 10.88 -19.79
N LYS A 135 26.61 11.71 -19.30
CA LYS A 135 26.33 12.95 -18.56
C LYS A 135 25.35 13.87 -19.31
N VAL A 136 25.56 14.10 -20.61
CA VAL A 136 24.74 15.03 -21.41
C VAL A 136 23.27 14.59 -21.41
N VAL A 137 23.02 13.33 -21.73
CA VAL A 137 21.66 12.77 -21.74
C VAL A 137 21.06 12.75 -20.32
N SER A 138 21.87 12.44 -19.31
CA SER A 138 21.41 12.40 -17.92
C SER A 138 20.91 13.76 -17.42
N ILE A 139 21.56 14.85 -17.81
CA ILE A 139 21.15 16.22 -17.50
C ILE A 139 19.82 16.59 -18.16
N LEU A 140 19.55 16.09 -19.38
CA LEU A 140 18.26 16.30 -20.03
C LEU A 140 17.10 15.65 -19.26
N PHE A 141 17.32 14.49 -18.64
CA PHE A 141 16.31 13.81 -17.83
C PHE A 141 16.15 14.42 -16.42
N SER A 142 17.22 14.95 -15.85
CA SER A 142 17.24 15.56 -14.52
C SER A 142 18.14 16.80 -14.52
N PRO A 143 17.63 17.95 -14.98
CA PRO A 143 18.42 19.18 -15.11
C PRO A 143 19.03 19.68 -13.79
N ASN A 144 18.35 19.39 -12.70
CA ASN A 144 18.75 19.83 -11.35
C ASN A 144 19.78 18.91 -10.68
N ILE A 145 20.19 17.78 -11.29
CA ILE A 145 21.19 16.89 -10.68
C ILE A 145 22.57 17.56 -10.64
N LYS A 146 23.30 17.44 -9.54
CA LYS A 146 24.67 17.95 -9.45
C LYS A 146 25.56 17.37 -10.52
N GLN A 147 26.19 18.25 -11.30
CA GLN A 147 26.96 17.89 -12.48
C GLN A 147 28.44 17.62 -12.20
N GLU A 148 28.92 18.06 -11.02
CA GLU A 148 30.29 17.83 -10.61
C GLU A 148 30.59 16.33 -10.54
N ASN A 149 31.65 15.89 -11.23
CA ASN A 149 32.06 14.49 -11.35
C ASN A 149 30.99 13.51 -11.88
N LEU A 150 29.80 13.95 -12.29
CA LEU A 150 28.78 13.08 -12.86
C LEU A 150 29.29 12.45 -14.17
N LYS A 151 29.23 11.11 -14.27
CA LYS A 151 29.55 10.33 -15.46
C LYS A 151 28.29 10.04 -16.29
N GLY A 152 27.15 9.90 -15.63
CA GLY A 152 25.88 9.60 -16.26
C GLY A 152 24.93 8.86 -15.34
N PHE A 153 23.86 8.32 -15.92
CA PHE A 153 22.90 7.48 -15.22
C PHE A 153 22.99 6.02 -15.66
N LEU A 154 22.95 5.12 -14.70
CA LEU A 154 22.74 3.70 -14.93
C LEU A 154 21.27 3.37 -14.63
N SER A 155 20.54 2.91 -15.63
CA SER A 155 19.10 2.69 -15.55
C SER A 155 18.75 1.22 -15.42
N PHE A 156 17.72 0.94 -14.63
CA PHE A 156 17.07 -0.38 -14.52
C PHE A 156 15.55 -0.20 -14.39
N TYR A 157 14.82 -1.31 -14.34
CA TYR A 157 13.37 -1.29 -14.24
C TYR A 157 12.86 -2.05 -13.03
N ASP A 158 11.91 -1.44 -12.33
CA ASP A 158 11.11 -2.08 -11.31
C ASP A 158 9.62 -1.71 -11.49
N GLY A 159 8.74 -1.98 -10.53
CA GLY A 159 7.33 -1.60 -10.60
C GLY A 159 7.01 -0.45 -9.67
N SER A 160 6.09 0.43 -10.07
CA SER A 160 5.41 1.38 -9.20
C SER A 160 3.93 1.06 -9.11
N PHE A 161 3.25 1.46 -8.03
CA PHE A 161 1.83 1.20 -7.85
C PHE A 161 1.17 2.19 -6.89
N LEU A 162 -0.16 2.28 -6.95
CA LEU A 162 -0.98 3.00 -5.97
C LEU A 162 -1.41 2.01 -4.89
N ASP A 163 -0.74 2.07 -3.73
CA ASP A 163 -0.90 1.07 -2.68
C ASP A 163 -2.28 1.06 -2.03
N PHE A 164 -2.88 2.23 -1.77
CA PHE A 164 -4.24 2.33 -1.26
C PHE A 164 -5.26 1.78 -2.27
N ARG A 165 -5.12 2.07 -3.57
CA ARG A 165 -6.00 1.53 -4.62
C ARG A 165 -5.89 0.01 -4.75
N MET A 166 -4.69 -0.53 -4.55
CA MET A 166 -4.44 -1.96 -4.57
C MET A 166 -5.25 -2.69 -3.49
N ILE A 167 -5.35 -2.14 -2.27
CA ILE A 167 -6.17 -2.73 -1.21
C ILE A 167 -7.64 -2.74 -1.60
N ILE A 168 -8.17 -1.61 -2.09
CA ILE A 168 -9.57 -1.52 -2.49
C ILE A 168 -9.88 -2.52 -3.61
N SER A 169 -9.03 -2.63 -4.62
CA SER A 169 -9.19 -3.58 -5.72
C SER A 169 -9.15 -5.05 -5.24
N LEU A 170 -8.28 -5.38 -4.26
CA LEU A 170 -8.24 -6.69 -3.62
C LEU A 170 -9.53 -7.02 -2.89
N LEU A 171 -10.03 -6.08 -2.07
CA LEU A 171 -11.25 -6.26 -1.29
C LEU A 171 -12.48 -6.35 -2.18
N GLN A 172 -12.62 -5.48 -3.19
CA GLN A 172 -13.71 -5.57 -4.16
C GLN A 172 -13.68 -6.91 -4.91
N THR A 173 -12.47 -7.41 -5.26
CA THR A 173 -12.35 -8.74 -5.87
C THR A 173 -12.79 -9.83 -4.90
N ALA A 174 -12.38 -9.78 -3.63
CA ALA A 174 -12.78 -10.75 -2.62
C ALA A 174 -14.32 -10.73 -2.39
N VAL A 175 -14.92 -9.54 -2.27
CA VAL A 175 -16.37 -9.36 -2.13
C VAL A 175 -17.13 -9.90 -3.33
N SER A 176 -16.66 -9.67 -4.56
CA SER A 176 -17.28 -10.24 -5.77
C SER A 176 -17.23 -11.78 -5.82
N LYS A 177 -16.42 -12.40 -4.97
CA LYS A 177 -16.31 -13.87 -4.80
C LYS A 177 -16.99 -14.37 -3.53
N GLY A 178 -17.65 -13.50 -2.75
CA GLY A 178 -18.46 -13.87 -1.59
C GLY A 178 -17.83 -13.56 -0.23
N ALA A 179 -16.68 -12.89 -0.15
CA ALA A 179 -16.16 -12.39 1.11
C ALA A 179 -17.05 -11.30 1.70
N ILE A 180 -17.14 -11.22 3.02
CA ILE A 180 -17.70 -10.08 3.74
C ILE A 180 -16.54 -9.27 4.31
N VAL A 181 -16.50 -7.96 4.03
CA VAL A 181 -15.47 -7.07 4.55
C VAL A 181 -16.15 -5.90 5.27
N LYS A 182 -15.59 -5.51 6.41
CA LYS A 182 -16.11 -4.41 7.22
C LYS A 182 -14.96 -3.58 7.76
N ASN A 183 -15.00 -2.29 7.48
CA ASN A 183 -14.16 -1.29 8.13
C ASN A 183 -14.87 -0.69 9.34
N TYR A 184 -14.15 0.08 10.16
CA TYR A 184 -14.61 0.63 11.42
C TYR A 184 -15.17 -0.41 12.40
N CYS A 185 -14.72 -1.66 12.27
CA CYS A 185 -15.11 -2.80 13.09
C CYS A 185 -13.90 -3.30 13.89
N GLU A 186 -13.81 -2.90 15.16
CA GLU A 186 -12.69 -3.21 16.05
C GLU A 186 -12.94 -4.47 16.85
N VAL A 187 -12.06 -5.47 16.70
CA VAL A 187 -12.11 -6.68 17.51
C VAL A 187 -11.62 -6.39 18.93
N ASN A 188 -12.55 -6.51 19.89
CA ASN A 188 -12.29 -6.20 21.28
C ASN A 188 -11.95 -7.43 22.12
N GLU A 189 -12.55 -8.59 21.81
CA GLU A 189 -12.39 -9.82 22.58
C GLU A 189 -12.34 -11.04 21.64
N PHE A 190 -11.66 -12.09 22.09
CA PHE A 190 -11.76 -13.42 21.50
C PHE A 190 -12.84 -14.24 22.24
N LEU A 191 -13.58 -15.05 21.48
CA LEU A 191 -14.50 -16.05 22.03
C LEU A 191 -13.75 -17.37 22.15
N TYR A 192 -13.92 -18.08 23.26
CA TYR A 192 -13.27 -19.35 23.50
C TYR A 192 -14.29 -20.48 23.65
N ASP A 193 -13.92 -21.66 23.20
CA ASP A 193 -14.69 -22.88 23.43
C ASP A 193 -14.38 -23.51 24.82
N VAL A 194 -15.03 -24.64 25.10
CA VAL A 194 -14.85 -25.38 26.36
C VAL A 194 -13.41 -25.89 26.59
N ASN A 195 -12.60 -25.98 25.53
CA ASN A 195 -11.21 -26.40 25.57
C ASN A 195 -10.23 -25.19 25.60
N ASN A 196 -10.75 -24.00 25.83
CA ASN A 196 -10.00 -22.74 25.79
C ASN A 196 -9.34 -22.48 24.43
N LYS A 197 -10.01 -22.90 23.33
CA LYS A 197 -9.59 -22.60 21.96
C LYS A 197 -10.45 -21.49 21.39
N ILE A 198 -9.84 -20.62 20.59
CA ILE A 198 -10.56 -19.51 19.95
C ILE A 198 -11.61 -20.08 19.00
N SER A 199 -12.86 -19.72 19.22
CA SER A 199 -14.04 -20.11 18.48
C SER A 199 -14.73 -18.95 17.73
N GLY A 200 -14.21 -17.73 17.88
CA GLY A 200 -14.75 -16.52 17.25
C GLY A 200 -14.20 -15.23 17.85
N VAL A 201 -14.89 -14.13 17.56
CA VAL A 201 -14.54 -12.79 18.05
C VAL A 201 -15.77 -11.97 18.43
N LYS A 202 -15.61 -11.04 19.39
CA LYS A 202 -16.51 -9.90 19.59
C LYS A 202 -15.88 -8.66 18.95
N TYR A 203 -16.66 -7.89 18.26
CA TYR A 203 -16.19 -6.64 17.67
C TYR A 203 -17.19 -5.49 17.90
N PHE A 204 -16.65 -4.30 17.98
CA PHE A 204 -17.40 -3.06 18.07
C PHE A 204 -17.46 -2.37 16.71
N ASP A 205 -18.66 -2.18 16.16
CA ASP A 205 -18.90 -1.39 14.94
C ASP A 205 -18.99 0.10 15.35
N LYS A 206 -17.96 0.85 15.01
CA LYS A 206 -17.81 2.27 15.39
C LYS A 206 -18.80 3.18 14.67
N ILE A 207 -19.29 2.78 13.49
CA ILE A 207 -20.26 3.55 12.71
C ILE A 207 -21.66 3.38 13.32
N LYS A 208 -22.01 2.12 13.63
CA LYS A 208 -23.33 1.80 14.21
C LYS A 208 -23.36 1.92 15.73
N ASN A 209 -22.22 2.15 16.38
CA ASN A 209 -22.06 2.21 17.82
C ASN A 209 -22.66 0.98 18.55
N LYS A 210 -22.31 -0.23 18.05
CA LYS A 210 -22.89 -1.49 18.51
C LYS A 210 -21.88 -2.63 18.54
N ASN A 211 -21.98 -3.50 19.55
CA ASN A 211 -21.21 -4.72 19.65
C ASN A 211 -21.90 -5.88 18.88
N TYR A 212 -21.07 -6.73 18.30
CA TYR A 212 -21.47 -7.94 17.58
C TYR A 212 -20.53 -9.11 17.91
N GLU A 213 -21.02 -10.32 17.72
CA GLU A 213 -20.24 -11.56 17.86
C GLU A 213 -20.24 -12.34 16.54
N ILE A 214 -19.13 -12.98 16.23
CA ILE A 214 -18.99 -13.87 15.07
C ILE A 214 -18.29 -15.14 15.52
N ASN A 215 -18.92 -16.28 15.31
CA ASN A 215 -18.29 -17.58 15.47
C ASN A 215 -17.51 -17.98 14.22
N ALA A 216 -16.33 -18.55 14.39
CA ALA A 216 -15.44 -18.96 13.30
C ALA A 216 -14.74 -20.28 13.60
N LYS A 217 -14.34 -21.01 12.55
CA LYS A 217 -13.45 -22.18 12.70
C LYS A 217 -12.01 -21.72 12.98
N VAL A 218 -11.58 -20.62 12.32
CA VAL A 218 -10.24 -20.07 12.45
C VAL A 218 -10.31 -18.55 12.55
N VAL A 219 -9.54 -17.97 13.48
CA VAL A 219 -9.32 -16.52 13.59
C VAL A 219 -7.87 -16.21 13.21
N ILE A 220 -7.70 -15.28 12.29
CA ILE A 220 -6.40 -14.86 11.75
C ILE A 220 -6.10 -13.43 12.18
N ASN A 221 -4.99 -13.23 12.86
CA ASN A 221 -4.43 -11.95 13.20
C ASN A 221 -3.45 -11.51 12.08
N ALA A 222 -3.92 -10.60 11.21
CA ALA A 222 -3.17 -9.97 10.12
C ALA A 222 -3.05 -8.44 10.35
N SER A 223 -3.01 -7.99 11.59
CA SER A 223 -3.09 -6.59 12.01
C SER A 223 -1.78 -5.78 11.85
N GLY A 224 -0.78 -6.32 11.14
CA GLY A 224 0.45 -5.60 10.78
C GLY A 224 1.29 -5.21 12.01
N ALA A 225 1.52 -3.92 12.24
CA ALA A 225 2.29 -3.44 13.40
C ALA A 225 1.61 -3.72 14.74
N ASN A 226 0.31 -4.00 14.74
CA ASN A 226 -0.49 -4.30 15.94
C ASN A 226 -0.56 -5.82 16.27
N VAL A 227 0.17 -6.66 15.53
CA VAL A 227 0.09 -8.13 15.70
C VAL A 227 0.42 -8.56 17.11
N ASP A 228 1.46 -8.01 17.74
CA ASP A 228 1.85 -8.41 19.10
C ASP A 228 0.81 -8.02 20.16
N ASN A 229 0.14 -6.87 20.02
CA ASN A 229 -0.91 -6.48 20.96
C ASN A 229 -2.09 -7.49 20.97
N LEU A 230 -2.48 -8.00 19.80
CA LEU A 230 -3.52 -9.02 19.72
C LEU A 230 -3.03 -10.39 20.19
N ARG A 231 -1.76 -10.72 20.01
CA ARG A 231 -1.16 -11.95 20.55
C ARG A 231 -1.10 -11.92 22.08
N LEU A 232 -0.69 -10.80 22.67
CA LEU A 232 -0.69 -10.57 24.11
C LEU A 232 -2.10 -10.59 24.70
N LYS A 233 -3.10 -10.10 23.93
CA LYS A 233 -4.51 -10.16 24.34
C LYS A 233 -5.07 -11.59 24.39
N ASP A 234 -4.59 -12.49 23.51
CA ASP A 234 -4.92 -13.92 23.52
C ASP A 234 -4.17 -14.66 24.65
N ASP A 235 -2.88 -14.32 24.83
CA ASP A 235 -2.01 -14.98 25.78
C ASP A 235 -0.93 -14.00 26.29
N GLU A 236 -1.12 -13.49 27.50
CA GLU A 236 -0.21 -12.54 28.14
C GLU A 236 1.21 -13.10 28.36
N SER A 237 1.37 -14.44 28.37
CA SER A 237 2.67 -15.09 28.53
C SER A 237 3.48 -15.14 27.22
N THR A 238 2.93 -14.67 26.12
CA THR A 238 3.59 -14.75 24.79
C THR A 238 4.66 -13.67 24.65
N ASN A 239 5.75 -13.98 23.96
CA ASN A 239 6.79 -12.98 23.65
C ASN A 239 6.43 -12.17 22.42
N GLU A 240 6.79 -10.88 22.42
CA GLU A 240 6.73 -10.05 21.23
C GLU A 240 7.65 -10.56 20.13
N ILE A 241 7.16 -10.58 18.91
CA ILE A 241 7.88 -11.03 17.71
C ILE A 241 8.31 -9.89 16.78
N LEU A 242 7.78 -8.68 17.01
CA LEU A 242 8.04 -7.53 16.13
C LEU A 242 9.14 -6.63 16.68
N ALA A 243 9.95 -6.13 15.76
CA ALA A 243 10.78 -4.96 15.91
C ALA A 243 10.24 -3.89 14.95
N LEU A 244 9.63 -2.86 15.49
CA LEU A 244 8.97 -1.84 14.71
C LEU A 244 9.96 -0.78 14.21
N SER A 245 9.78 -0.35 12.95
CA SER A 245 10.57 0.71 12.34
C SER A 245 9.68 1.69 11.62
N SER A 246 9.77 2.98 11.96
CA SER A 246 9.13 4.05 11.22
C SER A 246 9.90 4.40 9.95
N GLY A 247 9.21 4.95 8.98
CA GLY A 247 9.80 5.52 7.78
C GLY A 247 8.89 6.56 7.16
N ILE A 248 9.43 7.76 6.98
CA ILE A 248 8.67 8.86 6.41
C ILE A 248 8.86 8.99 4.90
N HIS A 249 7.91 9.67 4.30
CA HIS A 249 7.99 10.17 2.93
C HIS A 249 7.56 11.63 2.92
N ILE A 250 8.13 12.42 2.00
CA ILE A 250 7.71 13.77 1.69
C ILE A 250 7.30 13.84 0.22
N VAL A 251 6.35 14.72 -0.08
CA VAL A 251 5.89 15.01 -1.44
C VAL A 251 6.16 16.46 -1.76
N VAL A 252 6.72 16.68 -2.94
CA VAL A 252 7.03 18.02 -3.47
C VAL A 252 6.47 18.15 -4.89
N SER A 253 6.54 19.37 -5.46
CA SER A 253 6.11 19.63 -6.84
C SER A 253 6.79 18.68 -7.84
N LYS A 254 6.03 18.25 -8.86
CA LYS A 254 6.55 17.44 -9.98
C LYS A 254 7.73 18.11 -10.70
N GLU A 255 7.82 19.42 -10.67
CA GLU A 255 8.90 20.18 -11.29
C GLU A 255 10.28 19.83 -10.75
N PHE A 256 10.38 19.31 -9.53
CA PHE A 256 11.63 18.84 -8.95
C PHE A 256 12.19 17.62 -9.71
N LEU A 257 11.31 16.74 -10.17
CA LEU A 257 11.65 15.55 -10.95
C LEU A 257 11.12 15.68 -12.39
N SER A 258 11.69 16.49 -13.24
CA SER A 258 11.22 16.87 -14.58
C SER A 258 10.80 15.71 -15.50
N SER A 259 11.12 14.46 -15.17
CA SER A 259 10.80 13.25 -15.94
C SER A 259 9.78 12.34 -15.25
N ASN A 260 9.22 11.39 -16.01
CA ASN A 260 8.38 10.31 -15.46
C ASN A 260 9.21 9.07 -15.05
N GLU A 261 10.52 9.24 -14.87
CA GLU A 261 11.45 8.20 -14.43
C GLU A 261 11.86 8.46 -12.98
N GLY A 262 12.07 7.41 -12.19
CA GLY A 262 12.54 7.54 -10.82
C GLY A 262 14.06 7.74 -10.74
N ILE A 263 14.53 8.24 -9.61
CA ILE A 263 15.95 8.32 -9.27
C ILE A 263 16.16 7.53 -7.97
N LEU A 264 17.21 6.71 -7.93
CA LEU A 264 17.72 6.06 -6.73
C LEU A 264 19.02 6.73 -6.32
N LEU A 265 19.03 7.39 -5.18
CA LEU A 265 20.24 7.91 -4.56
C LEU A 265 20.95 6.78 -3.80
N PRO A 266 22.14 6.36 -4.26
CA PRO A 266 22.73 5.08 -3.80
C PRO A 266 23.52 5.19 -2.49
N ASN A 267 23.87 6.39 -2.06
CA ASN A 267 24.73 6.62 -0.89
C ASN A 267 24.17 7.76 -0.06
N THR A 268 23.55 7.44 1.05
CA THR A 268 23.21 8.39 2.10
C THR A 268 24.28 8.36 3.20
N SER A 269 24.28 9.35 4.07
CA SER A 269 25.24 9.45 5.19
C SER A 269 25.20 8.24 6.13
N ASP A 270 24.08 7.54 6.19
CA ASP A 270 23.86 6.34 7.00
C ASP A 270 23.94 5.01 6.20
N GLY A 271 24.39 5.05 4.95
CA GLY A 271 24.57 3.87 4.09
C GLY A 271 23.30 3.32 3.47
N ARG A 272 22.17 3.99 3.63
CA ARG A 272 20.89 3.62 3.04
C ARG A 272 20.73 4.18 1.62
N VAL A 273 19.57 3.99 1.03
CA VAL A 273 19.20 4.57 -0.26
C VAL A 273 17.91 5.37 -0.12
N ILE A 274 17.80 6.44 -0.88
CA ILE A 274 16.58 7.24 -1.00
C ILE A 274 16.07 7.14 -2.42
N PHE A 275 14.76 7.01 -2.56
CA PHE A 275 14.08 7.05 -3.84
C PHE A 275 13.43 8.42 -4.04
N ILE A 276 13.52 8.92 -5.27
CA ILE A 276 12.81 10.09 -5.76
C ILE A 276 11.98 9.59 -6.94
N LEU A 277 10.66 9.61 -6.81
CA LEU A 277 9.76 8.90 -7.71
C LEU A 277 8.67 9.81 -8.26
N PRO A 278 8.27 9.62 -9.53
CA PRO A 278 7.03 10.21 -10.01
C PRO A 278 5.85 9.55 -9.26
N TYR A 279 4.99 10.37 -8.68
CA TYR A 279 3.83 9.91 -7.93
C TYR A 279 2.60 10.72 -8.33
N MET A 280 1.79 10.17 -9.22
CA MET A 280 0.72 10.89 -9.91
C MET A 280 1.29 12.17 -10.59
N ASP A 281 0.77 13.35 -10.30
CA ASP A 281 1.29 14.63 -10.82
C ASP A 281 2.26 15.33 -9.82
N TYR A 282 2.90 14.55 -8.96
CA TYR A 282 3.82 15.03 -7.91
C TYR A 282 5.12 14.23 -7.90
N CYS A 283 6.03 14.60 -7.01
CA CYS A 283 7.29 13.92 -6.76
C CYS A 283 7.33 13.38 -5.33
N LEU A 284 7.48 12.07 -5.16
CA LEU A 284 7.61 11.37 -3.88
C LEU A 284 9.07 11.16 -3.54
N ILE A 285 9.49 11.51 -2.33
CA ILE A 285 10.83 11.32 -1.81
C ILE A 285 10.79 10.50 -0.52
N GLY A 286 11.61 9.47 -0.41
CA GLY A 286 11.71 8.65 0.78
C GLY A 286 12.63 7.44 0.62
N THR A 287 13.01 6.82 1.69
CA THR A 287 12.39 6.87 3.01
C THR A 287 13.44 6.87 4.11
N SER A 288 13.09 7.36 5.29
CA SER A 288 13.86 7.14 6.53
C SER A 288 13.64 5.73 7.10
N ASP A 289 14.39 5.36 8.14
CA ASP A 289 14.27 4.05 8.81
C ASP A 289 14.76 4.16 10.26
N ASN A 290 13.84 4.40 11.21
CA ASN A 290 14.13 4.62 12.62
C ASN A 290 13.40 3.60 13.49
N LYS A 291 14.05 3.09 14.53
CA LYS A 291 13.36 2.27 15.53
C LYS A 291 12.22 3.07 16.15
N THR A 292 11.09 2.41 16.37
CA THR A 292 9.90 3.04 16.95
C THR A 292 9.10 2.05 17.78
N VAL A 293 8.11 2.54 18.50
CA VAL A 293 7.05 1.77 19.14
C VAL A 293 5.79 1.79 18.28
N TYR A 294 4.81 0.98 18.67
CA TYR A 294 3.52 1.01 17.99
C TYR A 294 2.79 2.33 18.27
N GLU A 295 2.44 2.99 17.19
CA GLU A 295 1.53 4.13 17.15
C GLU A 295 0.49 3.87 16.07
N GLU A 296 -0.76 4.16 16.36
CA GLU A 296 -1.85 3.94 15.40
C GLU A 296 -1.72 4.84 14.18
N ASN A 297 -1.42 6.10 14.40
CA ASN A 297 -1.25 7.12 13.37
C ASN A 297 0.08 7.88 13.59
N PRO A 298 1.21 7.30 13.16
CA PRO A 298 2.51 7.93 13.32
C PRO A 298 2.62 9.17 12.43
N LYS A 299 3.26 10.21 12.97
CA LYS A 299 3.57 11.46 12.25
C LYS A 299 4.99 11.41 11.69
N ALA A 300 5.21 12.13 10.58
CA ALA A 300 6.55 12.44 10.12
C ALA A 300 7.21 13.39 11.14
N GLN A 301 8.35 12.96 11.71
CA GLN A 301 9.08 13.76 12.68
C GLN A 301 9.97 14.79 11.97
N GLU A 302 10.13 15.97 12.55
CA GLU A 302 10.89 17.05 11.94
C GLU A 302 12.33 16.67 11.61
N GLN A 303 12.98 15.93 12.51
CA GLN A 303 14.34 15.42 12.32
C GLN A 303 14.46 14.48 11.10
N GLU A 304 13.42 13.68 10.83
CA GLU A 304 13.39 12.80 9.67
C GLU A 304 13.18 13.58 8.37
N ILE A 305 12.39 14.66 8.41
CA ILE A 305 12.20 15.59 7.28
C ILE A 305 13.54 16.27 6.95
N GLU A 306 14.23 16.81 7.95
CA GLU A 306 15.55 17.44 7.79
C GLU A 306 16.59 16.47 7.23
N TYR A 307 16.57 15.22 7.71
CA TYR A 307 17.42 14.16 7.15
C TYR A 307 17.16 13.96 5.66
N LEU A 308 15.90 13.80 5.23
CA LEU A 308 15.57 13.60 3.81
C LEU A 308 15.98 14.80 2.96
N LEU A 309 15.68 16.01 3.40
CA LEU A 309 16.06 17.24 2.70
C LEU A 309 17.59 17.35 2.54
N LYS A 310 18.34 17.12 3.62
CA LYS A 310 19.81 17.13 3.60
C LYS A 310 20.37 16.12 2.61
N GLU A 311 19.92 14.87 2.67
CA GLU A 311 20.43 13.81 1.80
C GLU A 311 20.10 14.05 0.32
N VAL A 312 18.90 14.56 0.03
CA VAL A 312 18.52 14.92 -1.34
C VAL A 312 19.34 16.10 -1.85
N ASN A 313 19.49 17.16 -1.05
CA ASN A 313 20.23 18.37 -1.41
C ASN A 313 21.73 18.12 -1.65
N ASN A 314 22.27 16.99 -1.18
CA ASN A 314 23.63 16.57 -1.53
C ASN A 314 23.77 16.18 -3.01
N TYR A 315 22.67 15.82 -3.69
CA TYR A 315 22.67 15.34 -5.08
C TYR A 315 22.09 16.35 -6.09
N PHE A 316 21.44 17.42 -5.63
CA PHE A 316 20.75 18.38 -6.51
C PHE A 316 21.28 19.80 -6.33
N GLU A 317 21.30 20.58 -7.44
CA GLU A 317 21.68 22.00 -7.43
C GLU A 317 20.55 22.86 -6.83
N LYS A 318 19.28 22.57 -7.22
CA LYS A 318 18.11 23.20 -6.61
C LYS A 318 17.86 22.54 -5.26
N HIS A 319 18.14 23.26 -4.20
CA HIS A 319 17.90 22.80 -2.85
C HIS A 319 16.42 22.86 -2.50
N LEU A 320 15.90 21.77 -1.93
CA LEU A 320 14.59 21.70 -1.31
C LEU A 320 14.64 22.24 0.12
N THR A 321 13.59 22.93 0.50
CA THR A 321 13.36 23.45 1.85
C THR A 321 12.06 22.85 2.43
N LYS A 322 11.73 23.16 3.68
CA LYS A 322 10.49 22.71 4.31
C LYS A 322 9.25 23.28 3.61
N GLU A 323 9.36 24.48 3.05
CA GLU A 323 8.30 25.19 2.33
C GLU A 323 7.92 24.54 1.00
N ASP A 324 8.83 23.74 0.41
CA ASP A 324 8.57 22.98 -0.81
C ASP A 324 7.75 21.71 -0.56
N ILE A 325 7.56 21.32 0.72
CA ILE A 325 6.84 20.11 1.09
C ILE A 325 5.34 20.35 1.03
N LEU A 326 4.67 19.64 0.15
CA LEU A 326 3.23 19.71 -0.05
C LEU A 326 2.46 18.75 0.89
N SER A 327 3.07 17.60 1.19
CA SER A 327 2.56 16.62 2.15
C SER A 327 3.68 15.73 2.68
N SER A 328 3.48 15.17 3.88
CA SER A 328 4.39 14.19 4.47
C SER A 328 3.61 13.15 5.27
N TRP A 329 4.14 11.95 5.41
CA TRP A 329 3.54 10.91 6.26
C TRP A 329 4.58 9.95 6.79
N SER A 330 4.23 9.24 7.87
CA SER A 330 5.02 8.16 8.44
C SER A 330 4.28 6.82 8.38
N GLY A 331 5.00 5.74 8.13
CA GLY A 331 4.50 4.37 8.18
C GLY A 331 5.36 3.48 9.07
N ILE A 332 4.74 2.60 9.86
CA ILE A 332 5.44 1.67 10.75
C ILE A 332 5.59 0.31 10.06
N ARG A 333 6.82 -0.13 9.86
CA ARG A 333 7.16 -1.45 9.30
C ARG A 333 7.14 -2.50 10.41
N PRO A 334 6.33 -3.57 10.29
CA PRO A 334 6.34 -4.70 11.23
C PRO A 334 7.47 -5.68 10.85
N LEU A 335 8.70 -5.39 11.26
CA LEU A 335 9.83 -6.29 11.04
C LEU A 335 9.80 -7.40 12.09
N VAL A 336 10.14 -8.64 11.69
CA VAL A 336 10.24 -9.75 12.62
C VAL A 336 11.59 -9.68 13.35
N LYS A 337 11.58 -9.80 14.68
CA LYS A 337 12.79 -9.88 15.50
C LYS A 337 13.67 -11.04 15.01
N SER A 338 14.96 -10.81 14.89
CA SER A 338 15.97 -11.84 14.64
C SER A 338 17.12 -11.61 15.61
N ASP A 339 17.95 -12.64 15.82
CA ASP A 339 19.15 -12.55 16.68
C ASP A 339 20.20 -11.53 16.13
N LYS A 340 19.92 -10.90 14.99
CA LYS A 340 20.78 -9.90 14.36
C LYS A 340 20.42 -8.49 14.84
N SER A 341 21.42 -7.75 15.27
CA SER A 341 21.31 -6.53 16.06
C SER A 341 20.82 -5.27 15.29
N SER A 342 20.70 -5.27 13.95
CA SER A 342 20.27 -4.12 13.18
C SER A 342 19.00 -4.36 12.38
N THR A 343 18.13 -3.33 12.25
CA THR A 343 16.90 -3.38 11.44
C THR A 343 17.15 -3.71 9.96
N GLU A 344 18.35 -3.39 9.47
CA GLU A 344 18.80 -3.72 8.12
C GLU A 344 19.10 -5.21 7.92
N GLN A 345 19.43 -5.92 8.99
CA GLN A 345 19.80 -7.34 8.98
C GLN A 345 18.62 -8.25 9.34
N MET A 346 17.49 -7.68 9.79
CA MET A 346 16.30 -8.47 10.14
C MET A 346 15.75 -9.18 8.90
N VAL A 347 15.34 -10.43 9.11
CA VAL A 347 14.77 -11.25 8.04
C VAL A 347 13.45 -10.64 7.61
N ARG A 348 13.34 -10.29 6.33
CA ARG A 348 12.09 -9.75 5.73
C ARG A 348 11.25 -10.87 5.12
N GLU A 349 11.37 -12.06 5.63
CA GLU A 349 10.46 -13.18 5.41
C GLU A 349 9.24 -13.01 6.32
N HIS A 350 8.14 -13.56 5.92
CA HIS A 350 6.97 -13.61 6.79
C HIS A 350 7.03 -14.86 7.68
N ILE A 351 6.43 -14.76 8.84
CA ILE A 351 6.25 -15.88 9.75
C ILE A 351 4.77 -16.11 10.00
N ILE A 352 4.40 -17.38 10.18
CA ILE A 352 3.06 -17.80 10.56
C ILE A 352 3.18 -18.54 11.88
N LEU A 353 2.46 -18.06 12.89
CA LEU A 353 2.49 -18.60 14.24
C LEU A 353 1.08 -19.04 14.65
N LYS A 354 1.00 -20.12 15.39
CA LYS A 354 -0.22 -20.60 16.04
C LYS A 354 -0.01 -20.51 17.55
N SER A 355 -0.89 -19.77 18.26
CA SER A 355 -0.85 -19.68 19.71
C SER A 355 -1.35 -20.99 20.37
N LYS A 356 -1.18 -21.09 21.68
CA LYS A 356 -1.74 -22.20 22.47
C LYS A 356 -3.26 -22.26 22.40
N ASN A 357 -3.92 -21.11 22.20
CA ASN A 357 -5.38 -20.99 22.10
C ASN A 357 -5.88 -20.97 20.64
N ASP A 358 -5.03 -21.35 19.68
CA ASP A 358 -5.31 -21.50 18.26
C ASP A 358 -5.48 -20.17 17.49
N LEU A 359 -5.06 -19.02 18.03
CA LEU A 359 -4.92 -17.78 17.24
C LEU A 359 -3.81 -17.95 16.17
N ILE A 360 -4.16 -17.73 14.93
CA ILE A 360 -3.20 -17.76 13.83
C ILE A 360 -2.72 -16.34 13.56
N SER A 361 -1.44 -16.08 13.74
CA SER A 361 -0.85 -14.76 13.49
C SER A 361 0.12 -14.81 12.32
N ILE A 362 0.07 -13.79 11.45
CA ILE A 362 1.03 -13.60 10.37
C ILE A 362 1.70 -12.25 10.49
N ALA A 363 3.03 -12.22 10.41
CA ALA A 363 3.84 -11.02 10.56
C ALA A 363 5.01 -10.97 9.59
N GLY A 364 5.60 -9.78 9.40
CA GLY A 364 6.73 -9.56 8.50
C GLY A 364 6.33 -9.46 7.03
N GLY A 365 7.26 -9.84 6.14
CA GLY A 365 7.05 -9.82 4.69
C GLY A 365 7.09 -8.42 4.07
N LYS A 366 6.55 -8.31 2.85
CA LYS A 366 6.55 -7.07 2.05
C LYS A 366 5.30 -6.96 1.20
N TRP A 367 4.98 -5.74 0.79
CA TRP A 367 3.94 -5.50 -0.21
C TRP A 367 4.09 -6.38 -1.47
N THR A 368 5.28 -6.47 -2.03
CA THR A 368 5.54 -7.28 -3.23
C THR A 368 5.13 -8.74 -3.08
N THR A 369 5.22 -9.30 -1.86
CA THR A 369 4.96 -10.71 -1.57
C THR A 369 3.62 -10.97 -0.87
N TYR A 370 2.74 -9.98 -0.73
CA TYR A 370 1.45 -10.11 -0.03
C TYR A 370 0.65 -11.34 -0.48
N ARG A 371 0.61 -11.60 -1.81
CA ARG A 371 -0.10 -12.72 -2.41
C ARG A 371 0.49 -14.07 -1.96
N LYS A 372 1.83 -14.16 -1.94
CA LYS A 372 2.54 -15.37 -1.49
C LYS A 372 2.31 -15.61 0.00
N MET A 373 2.34 -14.55 0.81
CA MET A 373 2.00 -14.62 2.24
C MET A 373 0.59 -15.18 2.45
N ALA A 374 -0.38 -14.72 1.68
CA ALA A 374 -1.75 -15.23 1.72
C ALA A 374 -1.82 -16.72 1.29
N GLU A 375 -1.20 -17.09 0.16
CA GLU A 375 -1.13 -18.48 -0.33
C GLU A 375 -0.50 -19.41 0.72
N ASP A 376 0.56 -18.95 1.40
CA ASP A 376 1.27 -19.73 2.42
C ASP A 376 0.44 -19.92 3.67
N LEU A 377 -0.23 -18.84 4.14
CA LEU A 377 -1.07 -18.93 5.33
C LEU A 377 -2.26 -19.86 5.10
N VAL A 378 -3.01 -19.72 4.00
CA VAL A 378 -4.16 -20.62 3.75
C VAL A 378 -3.68 -22.06 3.54
N SER A 379 -2.51 -22.25 2.92
CA SER A 379 -1.91 -23.59 2.78
C SER A 379 -1.46 -24.17 4.13
N PHE A 380 -0.96 -23.33 5.04
CA PHE A 380 -0.62 -23.70 6.43
C PHE A 380 -1.88 -24.20 7.18
N LEU A 381 -3.01 -23.50 7.07
CA LEU A 381 -4.26 -23.91 7.71
C LEU A 381 -4.72 -25.30 7.25
N ILE A 382 -4.64 -25.57 5.96
CA ILE A 382 -5.01 -26.87 5.37
C ILE A 382 -4.02 -27.97 5.83
N LYS A 383 -2.70 -27.68 5.76
CA LYS A 383 -1.67 -28.66 6.15
C LYS A 383 -1.79 -29.07 7.62
N ASN A 384 -2.15 -28.13 8.49
CA ASN A 384 -2.33 -28.38 9.92
C ASN A 384 -3.75 -28.83 10.30
N LYS A 385 -4.59 -29.18 9.32
CA LYS A 385 -5.96 -29.69 9.50
C LYS A 385 -6.89 -28.74 10.28
N LEU A 386 -6.60 -27.44 10.24
CA LEU A 386 -7.47 -26.40 10.80
C LEU A 386 -8.65 -26.10 9.86
N LEU A 387 -8.45 -26.33 8.57
CA LEU A 387 -9.48 -26.28 7.52
C LEU A 387 -9.37 -27.49 6.61
N GLU A 388 -10.50 -27.96 6.12
CA GLU A 388 -10.53 -29.00 5.09
C GLU A 388 -10.10 -28.42 3.74
N LYS A 389 -9.41 -29.24 2.93
CA LYS A 389 -8.98 -28.82 1.60
C LYS A 389 -10.18 -28.72 0.67
N GLN A 390 -10.39 -27.54 0.10
CA GLN A 390 -11.38 -27.31 -0.96
C GLN A 390 -10.69 -27.11 -2.31
N LYS A 391 -10.61 -25.88 -2.83
CA LYS A 391 -9.99 -25.59 -4.14
C LYS A 391 -8.50 -25.26 -4.01
N LYS A 392 -7.80 -25.26 -5.15
CA LYS A 392 -6.41 -24.80 -5.24
C LYS A 392 -6.35 -23.25 -5.28
N CYS A 393 -5.20 -22.69 -4.91
CA CYS A 393 -4.94 -21.25 -5.02
C CYS A 393 -4.95 -20.80 -6.49
N GLU A 394 -5.77 -19.80 -6.80
CA GLU A 394 -5.90 -19.20 -8.13
C GLU A 394 -5.37 -17.77 -8.22
N THR A 395 -4.94 -17.17 -7.11
CA THR A 395 -4.53 -15.75 -7.02
C THR A 395 -3.40 -15.35 -7.98
N LYS A 396 -2.60 -16.31 -8.47
CA LYS A 396 -1.56 -16.05 -9.49
C LYS A 396 -2.12 -15.59 -10.83
N ARG A 397 -3.37 -15.94 -11.14
CA ARG A 397 -4.02 -15.68 -12.44
C ARG A 397 -5.27 -14.82 -12.33
N THR A 398 -5.65 -14.46 -11.11
CA THR A 398 -6.84 -13.66 -10.85
C THR A 398 -6.54 -12.20 -11.16
N LYS A 399 -7.18 -11.65 -12.20
CA LYS A 399 -7.21 -10.20 -12.42
C LYS A 399 -7.99 -9.54 -11.29
N LEU A 400 -7.47 -8.43 -10.79
CA LEU A 400 -8.16 -7.68 -9.75
C LEU A 400 -9.24 -6.78 -10.34
N PHE A 401 -10.20 -6.41 -9.52
CA PHE A 401 -11.31 -5.53 -9.88
C PHE A 401 -10.81 -4.25 -10.55
N GLY A 402 -11.47 -3.82 -11.63
CA GLY A 402 -11.04 -2.68 -12.43
C GLY A 402 -9.97 -2.97 -13.51
N ASN A 403 -9.54 -4.24 -13.69
CA ASN A 403 -8.49 -4.62 -14.65
C ASN A 403 -9.01 -5.35 -15.91
N ASP A 404 -10.17 -4.92 -16.42
CA ASP A 404 -10.71 -5.41 -17.68
C ASP A 404 -10.08 -4.70 -18.89
N ASP A 405 -10.51 -5.05 -20.11
CA ASP A 405 -9.85 -4.58 -21.33
C ASP A 405 -9.97 -3.05 -21.50
N ILE A 406 -8.80 -2.39 -21.64
CA ILE A 406 -8.66 -0.92 -21.67
C ILE A 406 -9.08 -0.34 -23.03
N LYS A 407 -9.06 -1.10 -24.14
CA LYS A 407 -9.31 -0.56 -25.48
C LYS A 407 -10.76 -0.12 -25.69
N GLU A 408 -11.72 -0.94 -25.25
CA GLU A 408 -13.14 -0.56 -25.27
C GLU A 408 -13.42 0.60 -24.31
N LEU A 409 -12.76 0.60 -23.16
CA LEU A 409 -12.88 1.63 -22.16
C LEU A 409 -12.52 3.03 -22.69
N GLU A 410 -11.45 3.17 -23.45
CA GLU A 410 -11.02 4.47 -24.00
C GLU A 410 -12.06 5.06 -24.96
N LYS A 411 -12.69 4.22 -25.76
CA LYS A 411 -13.78 4.63 -26.66
C LYS A 411 -15.00 5.09 -25.86
N LEU A 412 -15.41 4.33 -24.84
CA LEU A 412 -16.56 4.69 -24.00
C LEU A 412 -16.35 6.01 -23.24
N ILE A 413 -15.18 6.18 -22.61
CA ILE A 413 -14.87 7.41 -21.85
C ILE A 413 -14.81 8.64 -22.76
N SER A 414 -14.48 8.48 -24.05
CA SER A 414 -14.38 9.62 -24.98
C SER A 414 -15.69 10.39 -25.16
N PHE A 415 -16.84 9.76 -24.97
CA PHE A 415 -18.16 10.37 -25.15
C PHE A 415 -18.57 11.30 -23.99
N TYR A 416 -17.94 11.20 -22.81
CA TYR A 416 -18.32 12.01 -21.67
C TYR A 416 -17.71 13.42 -21.72
N PRO A 417 -18.45 14.49 -21.31
CA PRO A 417 -18.04 15.89 -21.42
C PRO A 417 -17.08 16.31 -20.28
N ILE A 418 -16.01 15.56 -20.07
CA ILE A 418 -15.02 15.80 -19.02
C ILE A 418 -13.61 16.02 -19.59
N SER A 419 -12.75 16.70 -18.82
CA SER A 419 -11.40 17.02 -19.23
C SER A 419 -10.53 15.77 -19.46
N LYS A 420 -9.49 15.88 -20.30
CA LYS A 420 -8.50 14.82 -20.47
C LYS A 420 -7.82 14.44 -19.14
N LYS A 421 -7.59 15.41 -18.26
CA LYS A 421 -7.00 15.20 -16.93
C LYS A 421 -7.92 14.33 -16.07
N THR A 422 -9.23 14.64 -16.03
CA THR A 422 -10.25 13.85 -15.32
C THR A 422 -10.36 12.44 -15.91
N LYS A 423 -10.41 12.28 -17.24
CA LYS A 423 -10.42 10.96 -17.92
C LYS A 423 -9.23 10.10 -17.50
N ASN A 424 -8.04 10.68 -17.42
CA ASN A 424 -6.82 9.97 -17.02
C ASN A 424 -6.82 9.61 -15.53
N SER A 425 -7.32 10.50 -14.67
CA SER A 425 -7.49 10.25 -13.24
C SER A 425 -8.43 9.07 -13.00
N LEU A 426 -9.61 9.10 -13.57
CA LEU A 426 -10.61 8.04 -13.46
C LEU A 426 -10.07 6.67 -13.91
N LYS A 427 -9.40 6.62 -15.06
CA LYS A 427 -8.75 5.38 -15.56
C LYS A 427 -7.68 4.87 -14.60
N THR A 428 -6.91 5.77 -14.01
CA THR A 428 -5.82 5.41 -13.09
C THR A 428 -6.35 4.89 -11.76
N LEU A 429 -7.37 5.55 -11.20
CA LEU A 429 -7.91 5.20 -9.89
C LEU A 429 -8.84 3.98 -9.95
N TYR A 430 -9.71 3.90 -10.94
CA TYR A 430 -10.80 2.92 -10.98
C TYR A 430 -10.67 1.87 -12.10
N GLY A 431 -9.75 2.07 -13.06
CA GLY A 431 -9.65 1.19 -14.22
C GLY A 431 -10.96 1.13 -15.02
N SER A 432 -11.43 -0.08 -15.36
CA SER A 432 -12.70 -0.27 -16.07
C SER A 432 -13.92 0.17 -15.26
N SER A 433 -13.82 0.18 -13.93
CA SER A 433 -14.92 0.61 -13.05
C SER A 433 -15.21 2.12 -13.11
N CYS A 434 -14.34 2.92 -13.76
CA CYS A 434 -14.61 4.35 -13.98
C CYS A 434 -15.89 4.60 -14.77
N ILE A 435 -16.37 3.64 -15.56
CA ILE A 435 -17.66 3.72 -16.24
C ILE A 435 -18.82 3.82 -15.25
N LYS A 436 -18.76 3.13 -14.11
CA LYS A 436 -19.78 3.24 -13.06
C LYS A 436 -19.83 4.67 -12.48
N VAL A 437 -18.65 5.29 -12.28
CA VAL A 437 -18.57 6.69 -11.83
C VAL A 437 -19.21 7.63 -12.87
N LEU A 438 -18.88 7.42 -14.15
CA LEU A 438 -19.40 8.25 -15.24
C LEU A 438 -20.91 8.06 -15.45
N ASN A 439 -21.42 6.85 -15.25
CA ASN A 439 -22.86 6.60 -15.29
C ASN A 439 -23.59 7.35 -14.17
N LEU A 440 -23.07 7.32 -12.94
CA LEU A 440 -23.63 8.11 -11.83
C LEU A 440 -23.64 9.61 -12.13
N ALA A 441 -22.54 10.15 -12.67
CA ALA A 441 -22.46 11.54 -13.08
C ALA A 441 -23.48 11.88 -14.18
N ASN A 442 -23.70 10.97 -15.12
CA ASN A 442 -24.64 11.16 -16.22
C ASN A 442 -26.12 11.06 -15.78
N GLU A 443 -26.44 10.14 -14.85
CA GLU A 443 -27.79 9.97 -14.30
C GLU A 443 -28.27 11.22 -13.54
N THR A 444 -27.34 11.94 -12.93
CA THR A 444 -27.62 13.18 -12.17
C THR A 444 -27.31 14.45 -12.97
N ASP A 445 -26.85 14.32 -14.22
CA ASP A 445 -26.30 15.42 -15.06
C ASP A 445 -25.26 16.28 -14.29
N ASN A 446 -24.48 15.63 -13.42
CA ASN A 446 -23.53 16.30 -12.52
C ASN A 446 -22.09 15.84 -12.79
N PHE A 447 -21.40 16.58 -13.67
CA PHE A 447 -19.97 16.41 -13.94
C PHE A 447 -19.10 17.40 -13.16
N GLU A 448 -19.60 17.97 -12.07
CA GLU A 448 -18.87 18.93 -11.26
C GLU A 448 -17.66 18.30 -10.58
N LEU A 449 -16.60 19.10 -10.50
CA LEU A 449 -15.39 18.75 -9.77
C LEU A 449 -15.53 19.09 -8.29
N ILE A 450 -14.88 18.31 -7.42
CA ILE A 450 -14.81 18.64 -5.97
C ILE A 450 -14.03 19.95 -5.72
N ASN A 451 -13.11 20.28 -6.65
CA ASN A 451 -12.35 21.52 -6.67
C ASN A 451 -11.91 21.78 -8.13
N PRO A 452 -12.03 23.00 -8.68
CA PRO A 452 -11.70 23.33 -10.08
C PRO A 452 -10.26 22.98 -10.51
N ASN A 453 -9.32 22.95 -9.57
CA ASN A 453 -7.91 22.66 -9.83
C ASN A 453 -7.60 21.15 -9.83
N LEU A 454 -8.55 20.31 -9.44
CA LEU A 454 -8.39 18.87 -9.29
C LEU A 454 -9.18 18.09 -10.35
N PRO A 455 -8.76 16.87 -10.69
CA PRO A 455 -9.45 16.09 -11.70
C PRO A 455 -10.57 15.19 -11.16
N TYR A 456 -11.02 15.40 -9.92
CA TYR A 456 -11.95 14.51 -9.22
C TYR A 456 -13.38 15.02 -9.31
N LEU A 457 -14.31 14.17 -9.75
CA LEU A 457 -15.73 14.46 -9.85
C LEU A 457 -16.43 14.26 -8.49
N LYS A 458 -17.48 15.04 -8.22
CA LYS A 458 -18.37 14.80 -7.05
C LYS A 458 -19.00 13.41 -7.10
N ALA A 459 -19.32 12.89 -8.27
CA ALA A 459 -19.85 11.55 -8.48
C ALA A 459 -18.90 10.43 -7.98
N GLU A 460 -17.57 10.69 -7.88
CA GLU A 460 -16.63 9.74 -7.29
C GLU A 460 -16.91 9.50 -5.81
N ILE A 461 -17.45 10.50 -5.08
CA ILE A 461 -17.81 10.37 -3.67
C ILE A 461 -18.93 9.33 -3.52
N GLU A 462 -19.99 9.46 -4.30
CA GLU A 462 -21.12 8.54 -4.28
C GLU A 462 -20.71 7.11 -4.67
N TYR A 463 -19.92 6.98 -5.72
CA TYR A 463 -19.37 5.70 -6.12
C TYR A 463 -18.55 5.05 -5.01
N CYS A 464 -17.67 5.81 -4.35
CA CYS A 464 -16.81 5.30 -3.29
C CYS A 464 -17.60 4.91 -2.02
N ILE A 465 -18.69 5.61 -1.70
CA ILE A 465 -19.62 5.22 -0.63
C ILE A 465 -20.27 3.87 -0.96
N LYS A 466 -20.85 3.74 -2.17
CA LYS A 466 -21.61 2.56 -2.58
C LYS A 466 -20.75 1.32 -2.84
N GLU A 467 -19.56 1.49 -3.42
CA GLU A 467 -18.77 0.38 -3.98
C GLU A 467 -17.39 0.19 -3.30
N GLU A 468 -16.89 1.19 -2.58
CA GLU A 468 -15.53 1.20 -2.05
C GLU A 468 -15.45 1.43 -0.52
N PHE A 469 -16.54 1.19 0.18
CA PHE A 469 -16.60 1.16 1.65
C PHE A 469 -16.23 2.49 2.33
N VAL A 470 -16.51 3.62 1.72
CA VAL A 470 -16.28 4.95 2.34
C VAL A 470 -17.34 5.21 3.39
N GLU A 471 -16.90 5.47 4.62
CA GLU A 471 -17.73 5.80 5.77
C GLU A 471 -17.49 7.23 6.29
N LYS A 472 -16.26 7.75 6.09
CA LYS A 472 -15.82 9.07 6.55
C LYS A 472 -15.14 9.87 5.42
N PRO A 473 -15.20 11.22 5.46
CA PRO A 473 -14.58 12.08 4.43
C PRO A 473 -13.08 11.81 4.24
N ILE A 474 -12.35 11.52 5.31
CA ILE A 474 -10.92 11.20 5.26
C ILE A 474 -10.63 9.91 4.48
N ASP A 475 -11.57 8.96 4.40
CA ASP A 475 -11.42 7.73 3.63
C ASP A 475 -11.33 8.05 2.15
N PHE A 476 -12.22 8.93 1.68
CA PHE A 476 -12.24 9.38 0.30
C PHE A 476 -10.97 10.18 -0.03
N LEU A 477 -10.70 11.24 0.74
CA LEU A 477 -9.59 12.16 0.47
C LEU A 477 -8.23 11.48 0.57
N ALA A 478 -8.02 10.60 1.53
CA ALA A 478 -6.72 9.96 1.73
C ALA A 478 -6.58 8.64 0.94
N ARG A 479 -7.60 7.78 0.89
CA ARG A 479 -7.43 6.38 0.46
C ARG A 479 -8.32 5.95 -0.71
N ARG A 480 -9.07 6.88 -1.34
CA ARG A 480 -9.74 6.61 -2.62
C ARG A 480 -9.13 7.46 -3.73
N VAL A 481 -8.97 8.77 -3.52
CA VAL A 481 -8.30 9.68 -4.47
C VAL A 481 -6.84 9.99 -4.10
N GLY A 482 -6.43 9.76 -2.85
CA GLY A 482 -5.05 9.91 -2.40
C GLY A 482 -4.60 11.36 -2.18
N LEU A 483 -5.50 12.32 -2.17
CA LEU A 483 -5.19 13.74 -2.16
C LEU A 483 -4.41 14.18 -0.91
N CYS A 484 -4.73 13.62 0.27
CA CYS A 484 -3.99 13.93 1.50
C CYS A 484 -2.51 13.55 1.41
N PHE A 485 -2.18 12.48 0.67
CA PHE A 485 -0.79 12.07 0.42
C PHE A 485 -0.08 12.93 -0.63
N LEU A 486 -0.80 13.70 -1.42
CA LEU A 486 -0.25 14.50 -2.52
C LEU A 486 -0.04 15.95 -2.12
N ASP A 487 -1.09 16.58 -1.60
CA ASP A 487 -1.09 17.99 -1.24
C ASP A 487 -2.06 18.25 -0.09
N LYS A 488 -1.52 18.52 1.09
CA LYS A 488 -2.26 18.78 2.32
C LYS A 488 -3.18 20.00 2.19
N LYS A 489 -2.70 21.09 1.59
CA LYS A 489 -3.48 22.33 1.45
C LYS A 489 -4.68 22.12 0.53
N LEU A 490 -4.47 21.45 -0.61
CA LEU A 490 -5.56 21.09 -1.51
C LEU A 490 -6.54 20.11 -0.87
N ALA A 491 -6.07 19.14 -0.09
CA ALA A 491 -6.95 18.23 0.65
C ALA A 491 -7.84 18.97 1.65
N LEU A 492 -7.27 19.90 2.43
CA LEU A 492 -8.03 20.75 3.37
C LEU A 492 -9.09 21.60 2.66
N SER A 493 -8.79 22.14 1.48
CA SER A 493 -9.76 22.96 0.71
C SER A 493 -10.94 22.16 0.17
N CYS A 494 -10.84 20.83 0.12
CA CYS A 494 -11.90 19.95 -0.37
C CYS A 494 -12.80 19.40 0.76
N VAL A 495 -12.43 19.57 2.02
CA VAL A 495 -13.13 18.93 3.15
C VAL A 495 -14.60 19.33 3.20
N ASP A 496 -14.90 20.62 3.06
CA ASP A 496 -16.28 21.13 3.20
C ASP A 496 -17.17 20.56 2.10
N VAL A 497 -16.73 20.59 0.84
CA VAL A 497 -17.48 20.03 -0.30
C VAL A 497 -17.69 18.52 -0.13
N VAL A 498 -16.65 17.77 0.26
CA VAL A 498 -16.77 16.31 0.44
C VAL A 498 -17.72 15.97 1.59
N CYS A 499 -17.67 16.69 2.72
CA CYS A 499 -18.57 16.46 3.84
C CYS A 499 -20.04 16.79 3.48
N GLU A 500 -20.28 17.87 2.74
CA GLU A 500 -21.61 18.25 2.30
C GLU A 500 -22.20 17.24 1.30
N GLU A 501 -21.41 16.78 0.32
CA GLU A 501 -21.86 15.74 -0.62
C GLU A 501 -22.12 14.41 0.10
N MET A 502 -21.22 13.98 1.01
CA MET A 502 -21.45 12.79 1.83
C MET A 502 -22.70 12.95 2.72
N GLY A 503 -22.90 14.12 3.31
CA GLY A 503 -24.07 14.42 4.13
C GLY A 503 -25.39 14.24 3.37
N LYS A 504 -25.46 14.71 2.11
CA LYS A 504 -26.62 14.51 1.23
C LYS A 504 -26.87 13.02 0.94
N ILE A 505 -25.82 12.27 0.62
CA ILE A 505 -25.91 10.85 0.23
C ILE A 505 -26.24 9.95 1.44
N LEU A 506 -25.68 10.26 2.61
CA LEU A 506 -25.80 9.47 3.84
C LEU A 506 -26.88 10.01 4.80
N PHE A 507 -27.61 11.06 4.40
CA PHE A 507 -28.68 11.70 5.18
C PHE A 507 -28.19 12.19 6.56
N TRP A 508 -27.01 12.84 6.59
CA TRP A 508 -26.49 13.43 7.82
C TRP A 508 -27.22 14.75 8.14
N ASP A 509 -27.47 14.98 9.43
CA ASP A 509 -27.90 16.28 9.89
C ASP A 509 -26.74 17.30 9.89
N GLU A 510 -27.05 18.59 10.02
CA GLU A 510 -26.03 19.66 10.02
C GLU A 510 -24.98 19.46 11.11
N LYS A 511 -25.41 19.01 12.31
CA LYS A 511 -24.50 18.75 13.42
C LYS A 511 -23.48 17.65 13.08
N ARG A 512 -23.92 16.61 12.39
CA ARG A 512 -23.04 15.54 11.93
C ARG A 512 -22.09 16.03 10.85
N VAL A 513 -22.56 16.83 9.88
CA VAL A 513 -21.72 17.40 8.82
C VAL A 513 -20.60 18.25 9.44
N GLU A 514 -20.92 19.16 10.37
CA GLU A 514 -19.91 20.00 11.02
C GLU A 514 -18.90 19.19 11.87
N LYS A 515 -19.37 18.16 12.55
CA LYS A 515 -18.49 17.23 13.26
C LYS A 515 -17.49 16.53 12.32
N GLU A 516 -17.97 16.01 11.19
CA GLU A 516 -17.13 15.32 10.22
C GLU A 516 -16.15 16.29 9.52
N LYS A 517 -16.55 17.54 9.25
CA LYS A 517 -15.65 18.60 8.77
C LYS A 517 -14.50 18.82 9.77
N PHE A 518 -14.82 18.98 11.05
CA PHE A 518 -13.84 19.20 12.10
C PHE A 518 -12.88 18.01 12.22
N GLU A 519 -13.41 16.79 12.41
CA GLU A 519 -12.61 15.56 12.55
C GLU A 519 -11.72 15.33 11.32
N CYS A 520 -12.21 15.59 10.11
CA CYS A 520 -11.45 15.42 8.89
C CYS A 520 -10.27 16.41 8.80
N LYS A 521 -10.52 17.70 9.10
CA LYS A 521 -9.48 18.73 9.12
C LYS A 521 -8.41 18.43 10.16
N GLU A 522 -8.80 18.01 11.37
CA GLU A 522 -7.86 17.57 12.42
C GLU A 522 -7.01 16.38 11.96
N ASN A 523 -7.62 15.36 11.36
CA ASN A 523 -6.89 14.21 10.85
C ASN A 523 -5.87 14.61 9.77
N ILE A 524 -6.24 15.48 8.83
CA ILE A 524 -5.33 15.96 7.78
C ILE A 524 -4.19 16.75 8.42
N ASN A 525 -4.48 17.66 9.34
CA ASN A 525 -3.47 18.49 9.99
C ASN A 525 -2.47 17.68 10.83
N ASN A 526 -2.94 16.63 11.42
CA ASN A 526 -2.13 15.82 12.34
C ASN A 526 -1.27 14.76 11.66
N TYR A 527 -1.66 14.24 10.48
CA TYR A 527 -1.03 13.02 9.93
C TYR A 527 -0.46 13.16 8.51
N PHE A 528 -0.65 14.35 7.90
CA PHE A 528 -0.15 14.66 6.55
C PHE A 528 0.62 15.98 6.48
#